data_39edd6c3e22669ecef162324584709cd
#
_entry.id   39edd6c3e22669ecef162324584709cd
#
_cell.length_a   1.000
_cell.length_b   1.000
_cell.length_c   1.000
_cell.angle_alpha   90.00
_cell.angle_beta   90.00
_cell.angle_gamma   90.00
#
_symmetry.space_group_name_H-M   'P 1'
#
loop_
_entity.id
_entity.type
_entity.pdbx_description
1 polymer ?
#
loop_
_entity_poly.entity_id
_entity_poly.type
_entity_poly.pdbx_seq_one_letter_code
_entity_poly.pdbx_strand_id
1 'polypeptide(L)'
;MKIKTTLFAAALLLVIAGWAPAVSAEDGTKMVYEAAGVLKEIMAIPEKGIPPALLNDAYGIAIVPGVIKLGFIVDGRYGTGVLVVRDKEGTWGPPAFVSLAGGGIGWQIGAQSTDIILVFKSRRSIDGIMKGKFTLGADASVAAGPVGRNLEAATDVKLKSEIYSYSRSRGLFAGISLEGAALQIDDETNAAFYGKKNIRAADILMGKVQNDSAGVKELQKLLRDYASIK
;
A
#
# COMPACT_ATOMS: atom_id res chain seq x y z
N MET A 1 16.76 34.92 32.72
CA MET A 1 16.79 35.01 31.25
C MET A 1 16.50 33.66 30.55
N LYS A 2 15.87 32.66 31.23
CA LYS A 2 15.57 31.32 30.67
C LYS A 2 14.09 31.08 30.33
N ILE A 3 13.17 31.96 30.75
CA ILE A 3 11.72 31.78 30.58
C ILE A 3 11.21 32.28 29.21
N LYS A 4 11.90 33.23 28.57
CA LYS A 4 11.48 33.79 27.27
C LYS A 4 11.75 32.88 26.07
N THR A 5 12.72 31.97 26.15
CA THR A 5 13.10 31.05 25.07
C THR A 5 12.14 29.87 24.96
N THR A 6 11.55 29.43 26.06
CA THR A 6 10.59 28.32 26.08
C THR A 6 9.22 28.71 25.53
N LEU A 7 8.82 29.96 25.70
CA LEU A 7 7.56 30.48 25.16
C LEU A 7 7.60 30.66 23.63
N PHE A 8 8.80 30.99 23.07
CA PHE A 8 8.95 31.11 21.60
C PHE A 8 8.93 29.76 20.90
N ALA A 9 9.49 28.71 21.49
CA ALA A 9 9.46 27.36 20.95
C ALA A 9 8.05 26.73 20.99
N ALA A 10 7.27 27.01 22.05
CA ALA A 10 5.89 26.55 22.15
C ALA A 10 4.95 27.28 21.17
N ALA A 11 5.19 28.57 20.90
CA ALA A 11 4.40 29.34 19.93
C ALA A 11 4.71 28.90 18.48
N LEU A 12 5.93 28.49 18.16
CA LEU A 12 6.30 28.00 16.83
C LEU A 12 5.69 26.64 16.52
N LEU A 13 5.55 25.75 17.52
CA LEU A 13 4.90 24.45 17.38
C LEU A 13 3.37 24.57 17.18
N LEU A 14 2.72 25.58 17.73
CA LEU A 14 1.28 25.80 17.57
C LEU A 14 0.89 26.36 16.20
N VAL A 15 1.78 27.06 15.50
CA VAL A 15 1.52 27.63 14.17
C VAL A 15 1.61 26.57 13.06
N ILE A 16 2.35 25.47 13.28
CA ILE A 16 2.49 24.38 12.31
C ILE A 16 1.29 23.41 12.34
N ALA A 17 0.53 23.37 13.42
CA ALA A 17 -0.62 22.48 13.58
C ALA A 17 -1.90 22.92 12.85
N GLY A 18 -1.91 24.08 12.21
CA GLY A 18 -3.11 24.70 11.66
C GLY A 18 -3.30 24.60 10.14
N TRP A 19 -2.36 24.01 9.38
CA TRP A 19 -2.42 23.98 7.92
C TRP A 19 -2.11 22.59 7.36
N ALA A 20 -2.89 21.60 7.73
CA ALA A 20 -2.98 20.40 6.90
C ALA A 20 -3.88 20.77 5.69
N PRO A 21 -3.39 20.71 4.44
CA PRO A 21 -4.26 20.91 3.29
C PRO A 21 -5.36 19.87 3.32
N ALA A 22 -6.59 20.28 3.06
CA ALA A 22 -7.71 19.34 2.95
C ALA A 22 -7.43 18.38 1.78
N VAL A 23 -7.56 17.09 2.02
CA VAL A 23 -7.42 16.07 0.98
C VAL A 23 -8.52 16.28 -0.07
N SER A 24 -8.13 16.27 -1.33
CA SER A 24 -9.02 16.49 -2.47
C SER A 24 -9.31 15.19 -3.23
N ALA A 25 -10.39 15.19 -4.01
CA ALA A 25 -10.67 14.09 -4.94
C ALA A 25 -9.59 13.95 -6.03
N GLU A 26 -8.89 15.04 -6.35
CA GLU A 26 -7.78 15.06 -7.31
C GLU A 26 -6.58 14.30 -6.77
N ASP A 27 -6.28 14.41 -5.47
CA ASP A 27 -5.21 13.64 -4.82
C ASP A 27 -5.47 12.13 -4.91
N GLY A 28 -6.72 11.70 -4.68
CA GLY A 28 -7.12 10.31 -4.85
C GLY A 28 -6.99 9.83 -6.30
N THR A 29 -7.38 10.66 -7.26
CA THR A 29 -7.25 10.35 -8.70
C THR A 29 -5.79 10.18 -9.10
N LYS A 30 -4.92 11.08 -8.68
CA LYS A 30 -3.48 11.00 -8.91
C LYS A 30 -2.90 9.73 -8.31
N MET A 31 -3.26 9.40 -7.07
CA MET A 31 -2.78 8.18 -6.39
C MET A 31 -3.17 6.89 -7.12
N VAL A 32 -4.37 6.81 -7.70
CA VAL A 32 -4.79 5.66 -8.51
C VAL A 32 -3.91 5.50 -9.75
N TYR A 33 -3.58 6.60 -10.45
CA TYR A 33 -2.67 6.56 -11.60
C TYR A 33 -1.24 6.19 -11.21
N GLU A 34 -0.75 6.72 -10.10
CA GLU A 34 0.58 6.37 -9.57
C GLU A 34 0.64 4.87 -9.21
N ALA A 35 -0.39 4.33 -8.57
CA ALA A 35 -0.49 2.90 -8.27
C ALA A 35 -0.51 2.04 -9.54
N ALA A 36 -1.25 2.45 -10.58
CA ALA A 36 -1.23 1.77 -11.88
C ALA A 36 0.15 1.81 -12.53
N GLY A 37 0.86 2.95 -12.42
CA GLY A 37 2.25 3.11 -12.89
C GLY A 37 3.21 2.16 -12.17
N VAL A 38 3.17 2.12 -10.83
CA VAL A 38 3.99 1.21 -10.01
C VAL A 38 3.76 -0.25 -10.37
N LEU A 39 2.49 -0.66 -10.57
CA LEU A 39 2.17 -2.02 -10.98
C LEU A 39 2.79 -2.35 -12.34
N LYS A 40 2.66 -1.47 -13.35
CA LYS A 40 3.28 -1.64 -14.66
C LYS A 40 4.80 -1.79 -14.57
N GLU A 41 5.43 -0.92 -13.80
CA GLU A 41 6.89 -0.88 -13.68
C GLU A 41 7.45 -2.11 -12.96
N ILE A 42 6.78 -2.60 -11.91
CA ILE A 42 7.19 -3.85 -11.23
C ILE A 42 6.98 -5.05 -12.14
N MET A 43 5.87 -5.11 -12.86
CA MET A 43 5.57 -6.22 -13.80
C MET A 43 6.47 -6.22 -15.04
N ALA A 44 7.03 -5.07 -15.42
CA ALA A 44 7.94 -4.94 -16.55
C ALA A 44 9.38 -5.41 -16.26
N ILE A 45 9.74 -5.65 -14.99
CA ILE A 45 11.10 -6.12 -14.65
C ILE A 45 11.25 -7.59 -15.05
N PRO A 46 12.13 -7.92 -16.01
CA PRO A 46 12.30 -9.30 -16.47
C PRO A 46 12.67 -10.23 -15.31
N GLU A 47 12.02 -11.39 -15.23
CA GLU A 47 12.27 -12.45 -14.24
C GLU A 47 12.17 -12.04 -12.75
N LYS A 48 11.73 -10.79 -12.47
CA LYS A 48 11.59 -10.26 -11.13
C LYS A 48 10.20 -9.68 -10.83
N GLY A 49 9.29 -9.73 -11.79
CA GLY A 49 7.89 -9.33 -11.60
C GLY A 49 7.13 -10.25 -10.63
N ILE A 50 5.96 -9.82 -10.23
CA ILE A 50 5.04 -10.64 -9.43
C ILE A 50 4.59 -11.81 -10.30
N PRO A 51 4.71 -13.06 -9.83
CA PRO A 51 4.25 -14.22 -10.60
C PRO A 51 2.75 -14.10 -10.91
N PRO A 52 2.32 -14.29 -12.17
CA PRO A 52 0.90 -14.20 -12.54
C PRO A 52 -0.01 -15.14 -11.74
N ALA A 53 0.47 -16.36 -11.44
CA ALA A 53 -0.27 -17.30 -10.62
C ALA A 53 -0.52 -16.77 -9.20
N LEU A 54 0.43 -16.01 -8.60
CA LEU A 54 0.25 -15.39 -7.30
C LEU A 54 -0.81 -14.28 -7.37
N LEU A 55 -0.83 -13.48 -8.44
CA LEU A 55 -1.86 -12.47 -8.67
C LEU A 55 -3.22 -13.12 -8.93
N ASN A 56 -3.26 -14.24 -9.67
CA ASN A 56 -4.48 -14.97 -9.93
C ASN A 56 -5.13 -15.52 -8.65
N ASP A 57 -4.33 -15.96 -7.70
CA ASP A 57 -4.78 -16.51 -6.42
C ASP A 57 -4.97 -15.44 -5.33
N ALA A 58 -4.68 -14.18 -5.61
CA ALA A 58 -4.77 -13.11 -4.63
C ALA A 58 -6.22 -12.72 -4.31
N TYR A 59 -6.52 -12.55 -3.03
CA TYR A 59 -7.77 -11.96 -2.56
C TYR A 59 -7.76 -10.44 -2.64
N GLY A 60 -6.59 -9.82 -2.60
CA GLY A 60 -6.44 -8.39 -2.72
C GLY A 60 -4.98 -7.99 -2.98
N ILE A 61 -4.80 -6.74 -3.35
CA ILE A 61 -3.50 -6.13 -3.59
C ILE A 61 -3.50 -4.71 -3.03
N ALA A 62 -2.49 -4.38 -2.22
CA ALA A 62 -2.24 -2.99 -1.86
C ALA A 62 -1.02 -2.49 -2.63
N ILE A 63 -1.12 -1.29 -3.20
CA ILE A 63 -0.06 -0.63 -3.94
C ILE A 63 0.18 0.72 -3.30
N VAL A 64 1.37 0.92 -2.75
CA VAL A 64 1.78 2.12 -2.02
C VAL A 64 2.98 2.73 -2.73
N PRO A 65 2.75 3.72 -3.62
CA PRO A 65 3.81 4.41 -4.33
C PRO A 65 4.67 5.23 -3.38
N GLY A 66 5.95 5.32 -3.66
CA GLY A 66 6.86 6.29 -3.07
C GLY A 66 6.92 6.32 -1.55
N VAL A 67 6.83 5.18 -0.85
CA VAL A 67 6.98 5.12 0.62
C VAL A 67 8.29 5.75 1.02
N ILE A 68 8.21 6.83 1.79
CA ILE A 68 9.38 7.56 2.29
C ILE A 68 9.87 6.89 3.56
N LYS A 69 11.16 6.58 3.60
CA LYS A 69 11.88 6.15 4.79
C LYS A 69 12.86 7.25 5.18
N LEU A 70 12.76 7.73 6.42
CA LEU A 70 13.64 8.73 7.00
C LEU A 70 14.19 8.22 8.32
N GLY A 71 15.50 8.33 8.54
CA GLY A 71 16.09 7.95 9.82
C GLY A 71 17.60 7.98 9.88
N PHE A 72 18.10 7.84 11.10
CA PHE A 72 19.53 7.75 11.41
C PHE A 72 19.85 6.47 12.21
N ILE A 73 19.34 6.30 13.41
CA ILE A 73 19.43 5.08 14.23
C ILE A 73 18.04 4.46 14.37
N VAL A 74 17.04 5.32 14.49
CA VAL A 74 15.63 4.94 14.43
C VAL A 74 15.08 5.51 13.14
N ASP A 75 14.44 4.68 12.34
CA ASP A 75 13.80 5.10 11.11
C ASP A 75 12.28 5.11 11.22
N GLY A 76 11.65 6.08 10.54
CA GLY A 76 10.22 6.12 10.30
C GLY A 76 9.96 5.92 8.81
N ARG A 77 8.88 5.22 8.47
CA ARG A 77 8.40 5.10 7.09
C ARG A 77 6.94 5.48 7.02
N TYR A 78 6.58 6.14 5.94
CA TYR A 78 5.22 6.54 5.67
C TYR A 78 4.96 6.60 4.16
N GLY A 79 3.78 6.16 3.76
CA GLY A 79 3.29 6.27 2.39
C GLY A 79 1.79 6.07 2.34
N THR A 80 1.17 6.58 1.29
CA THR A 80 -0.25 6.41 0.99
C THR A 80 -0.42 5.65 -0.33
N GLY A 81 -1.51 4.93 -0.48
CA GLY A 81 -1.74 4.11 -1.65
C GLY A 81 -3.16 3.59 -1.73
N VAL A 82 -3.35 2.56 -2.51
CA VAL A 82 -4.65 1.94 -2.75
C VAL A 82 -4.66 0.46 -2.39
N LEU A 83 -5.78 -0.01 -1.86
CA LEU A 83 -6.11 -1.41 -1.68
C LEU A 83 -7.25 -1.78 -2.63
N VAL A 84 -7.04 -2.78 -3.47
CA VAL A 84 -8.04 -3.34 -4.37
C VAL A 84 -8.30 -4.78 -3.96
N VAL A 85 -9.55 -5.15 -3.84
CA VAL A 85 -9.97 -6.50 -3.43
C VAL A 85 -10.74 -7.17 -4.56
N ARG A 86 -10.58 -8.48 -4.68
CA ARG A 86 -11.29 -9.31 -5.62
C ARG A 86 -12.58 -9.83 -5.00
N ASP A 87 -13.66 -9.75 -5.75
CA ASP A 87 -14.94 -10.34 -5.35
C ASP A 87 -14.94 -11.88 -5.47
N LYS A 88 -16.09 -12.50 -5.19
CA LYS A 88 -16.25 -13.97 -5.27
C LYS A 88 -16.23 -14.49 -6.71
N GLU A 89 -16.57 -13.65 -7.65
CA GLU A 89 -16.59 -13.90 -9.09
C GLU A 89 -15.20 -13.72 -9.72
N GLY A 90 -14.19 -13.29 -8.93
CA GLY A 90 -12.83 -13.07 -9.38
C GLY A 90 -12.59 -11.70 -10.01
N THR A 91 -13.55 -10.78 -9.92
CA THR A 91 -13.45 -9.43 -10.48
C THR A 91 -12.77 -8.49 -9.49
N TRP A 92 -11.85 -7.65 -9.99
CA TRP A 92 -11.21 -6.63 -9.19
C TRP A 92 -12.16 -5.45 -8.95
N GLY A 93 -12.43 -5.18 -7.67
CA GLY A 93 -13.31 -4.11 -7.23
C GLY A 93 -12.71 -2.71 -7.33
N PRO A 94 -13.44 -1.69 -6.88
CA PRO A 94 -12.93 -0.33 -6.78
C PRO A 94 -11.87 -0.18 -5.69
N PRO A 95 -10.91 0.77 -5.82
CA PRO A 95 -9.85 0.96 -4.85
C PRO A 95 -10.34 1.67 -3.58
N ALA A 96 -9.96 1.16 -2.41
CA ALA A 96 -10.00 1.93 -1.17
C ALA A 96 -8.62 2.51 -0.88
N PHE A 97 -8.56 3.73 -0.35
CA PHE A 97 -7.30 4.37 0.01
C PHE A 97 -6.82 3.89 1.36
N VAL A 98 -5.49 3.72 1.45
CA VAL A 98 -4.81 3.22 2.64
C VAL A 98 -3.54 4.01 2.91
N SER A 99 -3.12 4.06 4.16
CA SER A 99 -1.80 4.53 4.57
C SER A 99 -0.97 3.39 5.15
N LEU A 100 0.32 3.40 4.86
CA LEU A 100 1.31 2.51 5.44
C LEU A 100 2.24 3.34 6.34
N ALA A 101 2.29 3.01 7.61
CA ALA A 101 3.17 3.67 8.58
C ALA A 101 3.95 2.63 9.37
N GLY A 102 5.22 2.86 9.61
CA GLY A 102 6.05 1.94 10.38
C GLY A 102 7.32 2.59 10.89
N GLY A 103 7.98 1.92 11.81
CA GLY A 103 9.29 2.30 12.30
C GLY A 103 10.22 1.11 12.34
N GLY A 104 11.50 1.37 12.38
CA GLY A 104 12.53 0.34 12.49
C GLY A 104 13.76 0.88 13.17
N ILE A 105 14.68 -0.03 13.49
CA ILE A 105 16.03 0.31 13.94
C ILE A 105 16.96 -0.03 12.79
N GLY A 106 17.68 0.96 12.29
CA GLY A 106 18.61 0.76 11.17
C GLY A 106 19.77 1.73 11.23
N TRP A 107 20.96 1.25 10.88
CA TRP A 107 22.21 2.03 10.89
C TRP A 107 22.43 2.82 9.59
N GLN A 108 21.36 3.01 8.78
CA GLN A 108 21.47 3.75 7.51
C GLN A 108 20.95 5.17 7.69
N ILE A 109 21.83 6.14 7.41
CA ILE A 109 21.46 7.56 7.33
C ILE A 109 20.94 7.83 5.93
N GLY A 110 19.75 8.44 5.83
CA GLY A 110 19.27 8.94 4.54
C GLY A 110 17.75 9.00 4.41
N ALA A 111 17.35 9.57 3.29
CA ALA A 111 16.00 9.54 2.79
C ALA A 111 15.93 8.54 1.61
N GLN A 112 15.01 7.60 1.66
CA GLN A 112 14.76 6.64 0.59
C GLN A 112 13.29 6.66 0.23
N SER A 113 13.00 6.64 -1.07
CA SER A 113 11.66 6.44 -1.60
C SER A 113 11.59 5.04 -2.22
N THR A 114 10.53 4.28 -1.89
CA THR A 114 10.36 2.90 -2.31
C THR A 114 8.90 2.63 -2.64
N ASP A 115 8.65 2.10 -3.82
CA ASP A 115 7.32 1.60 -4.19
C ASP A 115 7.11 0.23 -3.55
N ILE A 116 5.94 0.01 -2.98
CA ILE A 116 5.59 -1.23 -2.30
C ILE A 116 4.31 -1.81 -2.88
N ILE A 117 4.33 -3.11 -3.19
CA ILE A 117 3.12 -3.88 -3.47
C ILE A 117 3.00 -5.00 -2.44
N LEU A 118 1.81 -5.14 -1.85
CA LEU A 118 1.45 -6.23 -0.95
C LEU A 118 0.38 -7.08 -1.64
N VAL A 119 0.66 -8.37 -1.82
CA VAL A 119 -0.27 -9.34 -2.39
C VAL A 119 -0.84 -10.18 -1.25
N PHE A 120 -2.15 -10.13 -1.05
CA PHE A 120 -2.87 -10.80 0.02
C PHE A 120 -3.42 -12.13 -0.47
N LYS A 121 -2.95 -13.23 0.13
CA LYS A 121 -3.40 -14.61 -0.14
C LYS A 121 -4.51 -15.07 0.79
N SER A 122 -4.84 -14.28 1.80
CA SER A 122 -5.81 -14.60 2.82
C SER A 122 -6.94 -13.56 2.85
N ARG A 123 -8.18 -14.01 2.77
CA ARG A 123 -9.34 -13.13 2.96
C ARG A 123 -9.37 -12.59 4.40
N ARG A 124 -8.91 -13.38 5.36
CA ARG A 124 -8.80 -12.95 6.76
C ARG A 124 -7.97 -11.68 6.92
N SER A 125 -6.87 -11.55 6.16
CA SER A 125 -6.04 -10.34 6.19
C SER A 125 -6.80 -9.12 5.67
N ILE A 126 -7.58 -9.27 4.60
CA ILE A 126 -8.45 -8.20 4.09
C ILE A 126 -9.50 -7.80 5.12
N ASP A 127 -10.16 -8.80 5.75
CA ASP A 127 -11.16 -8.56 6.79
C ASP A 127 -10.54 -7.88 8.02
N GLY A 128 -9.27 -8.17 8.32
CA GLY A 128 -8.49 -7.50 9.37
C GLY A 128 -8.27 -6.01 9.07
N ILE A 129 -7.86 -5.68 7.85
CA ILE A 129 -7.66 -4.29 7.42
C ILE A 129 -8.96 -3.48 7.51
N MET A 130 -10.08 -4.08 7.11
CA MET A 130 -11.40 -3.42 7.16
C MET A 130 -11.86 -3.09 8.59
N LYS A 131 -11.28 -3.72 9.62
CA LYS A 131 -11.58 -3.45 11.04
C LYS A 131 -10.80 -2.28 11.62
N GLY A 132 -9.87 -1.70 10.87
CA GLY A 132 -9.07 -0.55 11.29
C GLY A 132 -7.59 -0.76 11.07
N LYS A 133 -6.79 -0.64 12.14
CA LYS A 133 -5.32 -0.80 12.07
C LYS A 133 -4.94 -2.27 11.95
N PHE A 134 -4.16 -2.58 10.91
CA PHE A 134 -3.65 -3.91 10.64
C PHE A 134 -2.12 -3.87 10.63
N THR A 135 -1.47 -4.69 11.47
CA THR A 135 -0.02 -4.70 11.63
C THR A 135 0.58 -5.90 10.90
N LEU A 136 1.43 -5.60 9.92
CA LEU A 136 2.16 -6.61 9.14
C LEU A 136 3.14 -7.38 10.04
N GLY A 137 3.12 -8.70 9.94
CA GLY A 137 3.93 -9.59 10.78
C GLY A 137 3.29 -9.96 12.11
N ALA A 138 2.40 -9.13 12.68
CA ALA A 138 1.68 -9.43 13.92
C ALA A 138 0.27 -10.00 13.64
N ASP A 139 -0.51 -9.32 12.78
CA ASP A 139 -1.88 -9.75 12.46
C ASP A 139 -1.92 -10.79 11.33
N ALA A 140 -0.94 -10.77 10.43
CA ALA A 140 -0.72 -11.78 9.41
C ALA A 140 0.76 -11.88 9.04
N SER A 141 1.21 -13.08 8.69
CA SER A 141 2.59 -13.31 8.25
C SER A 141 2.88 -12.57 6.94
N VAL A 142 4.01 -11.88 6.89
CA VAL A 142 4.49 -11.20 5.70
C VAL A 142 5.87 -11.72 5.31
N ALA A 143 6.06 -11.97 4.02
CA ALA A 143 7.35 -12.39 3.47
C ALA A 143 7.67 -11.63 2.19
N ALA A 144 8.96 -11.60 1.81
CA ALA A 144 9.34 -11.17 0.47
C ALA A 144 8.72 -12.12 -0.56
N GLY A 145 8.07 -11.57 -1.57
CA GLY A 145 7.41 -12.35 -2.59
C GLY A 145 8.41 -13.13 -3.45
N PRO A 146 8.02 -14.30 -3.96
CA PRO A 146 8.80 -15.02 -4.95
C PRO A 146 8.88 -14.19 -6.23
N VAL A 147 10.01 -14.24 -6.93
CA VAL A 147 10.25 -13.51 -8.19
C VAL A 147 10.45 -14.50 -9.34
N GLY A 148 10.03 -14.09 -10.54
CA GLY A 148 10.20 -14.89 -11.75
C GLY A 148 9.00 -15.79 -12.08
N ARG A 149 9.06 -16.45 -13.23
CA ARG A 149 7.97 -17.28 -13.77
C ARG A 149 7.84 -18.64 -13.07
N ASN A 150 8.89 -19.09 -12.38
CA ASN A 150 8.96 -20.42 -11.80
C ASN A 150 8.52 -20.42 -10.34
N LEU A 151 7.22 -20.35 -10.08
CA LEU A 151 6.64 -20.66 -8.76
C LEU A 151 6.92 -22.11 -8.34
N GLU A 152 7.10 -23.03 -9.29
CA GLU A 152 7.36 -24.46 -9.04
C GLU A 152 8.69 -24.73 -8.31
N ALA A 153 9.68 -23.83 -8.46
CA ALA A 153 10.96 -23.94 -7.74
C ALA A 153 10.94 -23.31 -6.34
N ALA A 154 9.89 -22.55 -5.99
CA ALA A 154 9.70 -22.03 -4.64
C ALA A 154 8.99 -23.10 -3.81
N THR A 155 9.77 -24.09 -3.36
CA THR A 155 9.36 -25.16 -2.47
C THR A 155 8.36 -24.69 -1.41
N ASP A 156 7.38 -25.50 -1.08
CA ASP A 156 6.23 -25.35 -0.16
C ASP A 156 6.42 -24.48 1.10
N VAL A 157 7.64 -24.28 1.56
CA VAL A 157 7.96 -23.50 2.77
C VAL A 157 7.85 -21.99 2.54
N LYS A 158 8.13 -21.49 1.32
CA LYS A 158 8.10 -20.03 1.00
C LYS A 158 6.71 -19.49 0.68
N LEU A 159 5.74 -20.36 0.36
CA LEU A 159 4.38 -19.95 0.00
C LEU A 159 3.38 -20.00 1.16
N LYS A 160 3.86 -20.12 2.40
CA LYS A 160 3.00 -20.20 3.61
C LYS A 160 2.61 -18.84 4.19
N SER A 161 3.20 -17.75 3.72
CA SER A 161 2.84 -16.42 4.21
C SER A 161 1.48 -15.98 3.67
N GLU A 162 0.74 -15.25 4.50
CA GLU A 162 -0.55 -14.70 4.12
C GLU A 162 -0.42 -13.47 3.22
N ILE A 163 0.73 -12.78 3.30
CA ILE A 163 1.02 -11.57 2.54
C ILE A 163 2.40 -11.68 1.92
N TYR A 164 2.51 -11.35 0.64
CA TYR A 164 3.78 -11.24 -0.07
C TYR A 164 4.08 -9.80 -0.42
N SER A 165 5.27 -9.32 -0.06
CA SER A 165 5.72 -7.96 -0.33
C SER A 165 6.69 -7.91 -1.51
N TYR A 166 6.46 -6.95 -2.38
CA TYR A 166 7.34 -6.57 -3.48
C TYR A 166 7.71 -5.11 -3.31
N SER A 167 8.98 -4.78 -3.45
CA SER A 167 9.44 -3.41 -3.30
C SER A 167 10.45 -3.05 -4.35
N ARG A 168 10.39 -1.81 -4.81
CA ARG A 168 11.28 -1.25 -5.81
C ARG A 168 11.78 0.12 -5.36
N SER A 169 13.08 0.29 -5.33
CA SER A 169 13.73 1.56 -5.07
C SER A 169 14.65 1.91 -6.24
N ARG A 170 14.52 3.09 -6.82
CA ARG A 170 15.32 3.58 -7.97
C ARG A 170 15.41 2.59 -9.14
N GLY A 171 14.29 1.92 -9.47
CA GLY A 171 14.22 0.96 -10.57
C GLY A 171 14.83 -0.43 -10.28
N LEU A 172 15.32 -0.67 -9.07
CA LEU A 172 15.85 -1.95 -8.62
C LEU A 172 14.95 -2.59 -7.56
N PHE A 173 14.80 -3.91 -7.60
CA PHE A 173 14.17 -4.65 -6.53
C PHE A 173 14.94 -4.46 -5.22
N ALA A 174 14.23 -4.04 -4.18
CA ALA A 174 14.77 -3.89 -2.84
C ALA A 174 14.02 -4.81 -1.88
N GLY A 175 14.72 -5.73 -1.23
CA GLY A 175 14.15 -6.46 -0.10
C GLY A 175 14.01 -5.51 1.09
N ILE A 176 12.79 -5.21 1.51
CA ILE A 176 12.53 -4.45 2.72
C ILE A 176 11.71 -5.29 3.68
N SER A 177 12.08 -5.27 4.96
CA SER A 177 11.23 -5.82 6.01
C SER A 177 10.11 -4.85 6.29
N LEU A 178 8.87 -5.35 6.25
CA LEU A 178 7.66 -4.60 6.57
C LEU A 178 7.05 -5.04 7.90
N GLU A 179 7.71 -5.93 8.61
CA GLU A 179 7.26 -6.37 9.94
C GLU A 179 7.12 -5.18 10.88
N GLY A 180 6.01 -5.12 11.60
CA GLY A 180 5.67 -4.03 12.51
C GLY A 180 5.10 -2.78 11.81
N ALA A 181 5.09 -2.72 10.47
CA ALA A 181 4.40 -1.63 9.78
C ALA A 181 2.88 -1.82 9.86
N ALA A 182 2.17 -0.72 10.09
CA ALA A 182 0.72 -0.69 10.14
C ALA A 182 0.15 -0.25 8.80
N LEU A 183 -0.82 -1.00 8.29
CA LEU A 183 -1.66 -0.62 7.17
C LEU A 183 -3.02 -0.16 7.74
N GLN A 184 -3.46 1.02 7.37
CA GLN A 184 -4.70 1.63 7.87
C GLN A 184 -5.53 2.16 6.71
N ILE A 185 -6.86 2.13 6.87
CA ILE A 185 -7.76 2.78 5.94
C ILE A 185 -7.60 4.29 6.06
N ASP A 186 -7.56 4.97 4.93
CA ASP A 186 -7.56 6.42 4.81
C ASP A 186 -9.00 6.89 4.51
N ASP A 187 -9.77 7.09 5.57
CA ASP A 187 -11.18 7.45 5.45
C ASP A 187 -11.39 8.84 4.83
N GLU A 188 -10.45 9.76 5.04
CA GLU A 188 -10.51 11.11 4.51
C GLU A 188 -10.36 11.12 2.98
N THR A 189 -9.34 10.44 2.47
CA THR A 189 -9.13 10.27 1.03
C THR A 189 -10.27 9.49 0.38
N ASN A 190 -10.77 8.42 1.05
CA ASN A 190 -11.93 7.69 0.59
C ASN A 190 -13.17 8.60 0.47
N ALA A 191 -13.47 9.40 1.49
CA ALA A 191 -14.61 10.30 1.47
C ALA A 191 -14.51 11.36 0.37
N ALA A 192 -13.32 11.94 0.18
CA ALA A 192 -13.05 12.94 -0.86
C ALA A 192 -13.20 12.34 -2.27
N PHE A 193 -12.56 11.19 -2.53
CA PHE A 193 -12.55 10.56 -3.85
C PHE A 193 -13.92 10.05 -4.30
N TYR A 194 -14.70 9.48 -3.38
CA TYR A 194 -16.05 8.97 -3.67
C TYR A 194 -17.15 10.03 -3.51
N GLY A 195 -16.81 11.25 -3.04
CA GLY A 195 -17.77 12.32 -2.80
C GLY A 195 -18.83 11.98 -1.72
N LYS A 196 -18.51 11.09 -0.77
CA LYS A 196 -19.41 10.58 0.24
C LYS A 196 -18.81 10.69 1.63
N LYS A 197 -19.33 11.57 2.47
CA LYS A 197 -18.95 11.65 3.89
C LYS A 197 -19.30 10.32 4.58
N ASN A 198 -18.41 9.88 5.47
CA ASN A 198 -18.56 8.64 6.27
C ASN A 198 -18.71 7.36 5.42
N ILE A 199 -18.13 7.33 4.23
CA ILE A 199 -18.06 6.10 3.44
C ILE A 199 -17.20 5.08 4.18
N ARG A 200 -17.68 3.84 4.29
CA ARG A 200 -16.92 2.77 4.91
C ARG A 200 -16.07 2.05 3.87
N ALA A 201 -14.80 1.81 4.18
CA ALA A 201 -13.92 1.05 3.30
C ALA A 201 -14.51 -0.33 2.94
N ALA A 202 -15.22 -0.97 3.88
CA ALA A 202 -15.93 -2.22 3.61
C ALA A 202 -16.96 -2.12 2.48
N ASP A 203 -17.68 -1.00 2.36
CA ASP A 203 -18.67 -0.83 1.30
C ASP A 203 -17.98 -0.59 -0.06
N ILE A 204 -16.81 0.07 -0.08
CA ILE A 204 -15.98 0.20 -1.28
C ILE A 204 -15.45 -1.18 -1.70
N LEU A 205 -14.75 -1.86 -0.81
CA LEU A 205 -14.06 -3.13 -1.09
C LEU A 205 -15.02 -4.29 -1.40
N MET A 206 -16.26 -4.20 -0.93
CA MET A 206 -17.34 -5.14 -1.31
C MET A 206 -18.07 -4.76 -2.60
N GLY A 207 -17.61 -3.72 -3.33
CA GLY A 207 -18.18 -3.30 -4.59
C GLY A 207 -19.56 -2.62 -4.51
N LYS A 208 -20.01 -2.21 -3.30
CA LYS A 208 -21.28 -1.49 -3.13
C LYS A 208 -21.22 -0.04 -3.61
N VAL A 209 -20.02 0.47 -3.78
CA VAL A 209 -19.77 1.80 -4.32
C VAL A 209 -18.87 1.64 -5.53
N GLN A 210 -19.27 2.19 -6.65
CA GLN A 210 -18.51 2.13 -7.90
C GLN A 210 -17.86 3.49 -8.21
N ASN A 211 -16.74 3.44 -8.89
CA ASN A 211 -16.10 4.60 -9.48
C ASN A 211 -15.60 4.24 -10.88
N ASP A 212 -16.19 4.89 -11.87
CA ASP A 212 -15.95 4.61 -13.29
C ASP A 212 -14.88 5.51 -13.92
N SER A 213 -14.04 6.16 -13.09
CA SER A 213 -12.96 7.01 -13.60
C SER A 213 -11.96 6.20 -14.44
N ALA A 214 -11.32 6.89 -15.38
CA ALA A 214 -10.36 6.26 -16.28
C ALA A 214 -9.23 5.56 -15.54
N GLY A 215 -8.71 6.18 -14.46
CA GLY A 215 -7.64 5.61 -13.65
C GLY A 215 -8.05 4.30 -12.94
N VAL A 216 -9.28 4.25 -12.39
CA VAL A 216 -9.80 3.02 -11.77
C VAL A 216 -9.94 1.90 -12.80
N LYS A 217 -10.53 2.19 -13.96
CA LYS A 217 -10.66 1.22 -15.06
C LYS A 217 -9.31 0.72 -15.55
N GLU A 218 -8.32 1.60 -15.66
CA GLU A 218 -6.97 1.24 -16.05
C GLU A 218 -6.32 0.31 -15.02
N LEU A 219 -6.37 0.64 -13.74
CA LEU A 219 -5.82 -0.19 -12.67
C LEU A 219 -6.47 -1.59 -12.65
N GLN A 220 -7.79 -1.65 -12.72
CA GLN A 220 -8.53 -2.91 -12.77
C GLN A 220 -8.18 -3.73 -14.01
N LYS A 221 -8.02 -3.08 -15.18
CA LYS A 221 -7.60 -3.74 -16.42
C LYS A 221 -6.22 -4.35 -16.27
N LEU A 222 -5.26 -3.61 -15.74
CA LEU A 222 -3.89 -4.09 -15.52
C LEU A 222 -3.87 -5.30 -14.58
N LEU A 223 -4.63 -5.26 -13.49
CA LEU A 223 -4.72 -6.37 -12.55
C LEU A 223 -5.30 -7.63 -13.21
N ARG A 224 -6.31 -7.49 -14.06
CA ARG A 224 -6.86 -8.62 -14.85
C ARG A 224 -5.83 -9.15 -15.85
N ASP A 225 -5.22 -8.26 -16.62
CA ASP A 225 -4.30 -8.65 -17.68
C ASP A 225 -3.10 -9.40 -17.10
N TYR A 226 -2.49 -8.89 -16.02
CA TYR A 226 -1.34 -9.53 -15.38
C TYR A 226 -1.68 -10.84 -14.63
N ALA A 227 -2.88 -10.97 -14.08
CA ALA A 227 -3.33 -12.21 -13.45
C ALA A 227 -3.65 -13.32 -14.47
N SER A 228 -3.96 -12.99 -15.74
CA SER A 228 -4.32 -13.94 -16.78
C SER A 228 -3.15 -14.43 -17.63
N ILE A 229 -1.94 -13.91 -17.43
CA ILE A 229 -0.74 -14.39 -18.14
C ILE A 229 -0.44 -15.82 -17.68
N LYS A 230 -0.43 -16.76 -18.62
CA LYS A 230 -0.06 -18.18 -18.40
C LYS A 230 1.43 -18.41 -18.57
#